data_181d1a290a3c7462286ce35c00c34534
#
_entry.id   181d1a290a3c7462286ce35c00c34534
#
_cell.length_a   1.000
_cell.length_b   1.000
_cell.length_c   1.000
_cell.angle_alpha   90.00
_cell.angle_beta   90.00
_cell.angle_gamma   90.00
#
_symmetry.space_group_name_H-M   'P 1'
#
loop_
_entity.id
_entity.type
_entity.pdbx_description
1 polymer ?
#
loop_
_entity_poly.entity_id
_entity_poly.type
_entity_poly.pdbx_seq_one_letter_code
_entity_poly.pdbx_strand_id
1 'polypeptide(L)'
;MADNSCLEQILENVVKVDFIPLEACKGILYLVPKLVSMAKANITLGASVLSLAMDGTGDGDMDASPSLSTADKDAVYGRIHQHTLQCVVTGGFDTVREKADNVENTDVLALLTMRDGELKALVPLPNTCSFAVSESYADLAHTMNVELVMQSRSRIVSIE
;
A
#
# COMPACT_ATOMS: atom_id res chain seq x y z
N MET A 1 28.79 9.41 4.16
CA MET A 1 27.82 8.36 4.09
C MET A 1 26.68 8.73 3.16
N ALA A 2 26.26 7.80 2.38
CA ALA A 2 25.08 8.05 1.59
C ALA A 2 23.95 8.44 2.51
N ASP A 3 23.16 9.33 2.10
CA ASP A 3 22.05 9.80 2.91
C ASP A 3 21.02 8.70 3.19
N ASN A 4 21.00 7.66 2.38
CA ASN A 4 20.06 6.55 2.52
C ASN A 4 18.62 7.02 2.71
N SER A 5 18.33 8.19 2.18
CA SER A 5 17.01 8.77 2.32
C SER A 5 15.95 7.98 1.54
N CYS A 6 16.38 7.15 0.59
CA CYS A 6 15.46 6.37 -0.22
C CYS A 6 15.98 4.94 -0.41
N LEU A 7 15.20 3.98 0.06
CA LEU A 7 15.45 2.56 -0.13
C LEU A 7 14.33 1.99 -0.97
N GLU A 8 14.69 1.32 -2.07
CA GLU A 8 13.73 0.62 -2.90
C GLU A 8 13.98 -0.87 -2.80
N GLN A 9 12.92 -1.63 -2.67
CA GLN A 9 12.99 -3.08 -2.60
C GLN A 9 11.76 -3.71 -3.24
N ILE A 10 11.94 -4.91 -3.79
CA ILE A 10 10.84 -5.72 -4.25
C ILE A 10 10.35 -6.54 -3.07
N LEU A 11 9.06 -6.50 -2.81
CA LEU A 11 8.44 -7.25 -1.73
C LEU A 11 8.10 -8.65 -2.24
N GLU A 12 9.12 -9.48 -2.41
CA GLU A 12 9.02 -10.76 -3.12
C GLU A 12 7.99 -11.74 -2.56
N ASN A 13 7.72 -11.65 -1.27
CA ASN A 13 6.79 -12.57 -0.62
C ASN A 13 5.37 -12.02 -0.53
N VAL A 14 5.12 -10.83 -1.05
CA VAL A 14 3.79 -10.25 -1.05
C VAL A 14 3.04 -10.72 -2.28
N VAL A 15 1.90 -11.36 -2.07
CA VAL A 15 1.07 -11.91 -3.15
C VAL A 15 -0.27 -11.19 -3.30
N LYS A 16 -0.61 -10.34 -2.36
CA LYS A 16 -1.86 -9.58 -2.40
C LYS A 16 -1.69 -8.25 -1.68
N VAL A 17 -2.29 -7.20 -2.23
CA VAL A 17 -2.33 -5.87 -1.63
C VAL A 17 -3.79 -5.42 -1.57
N ASP A 18 -4.26 -5.10 -0.37
CA ASP A 18 -5.59 -4.55 -0.14
C ASP A 18 -5.47 -3.10 0.31
N PHE A 19 -6.24 -2.22 -0.31
CA PHE A 19 -6.34 -0.82 0.11
C PHE A 19 -7.60 -0.67 0.93
N ILE A 20 -7.43 -0.46 2.23
CA ILE A 20 -8.54 -0.41 3.20
C ILE A 20 -8.66 1.02 3.72
N PRO A 21 -9.86 1.64 3.64
CA PRO A 21 -10.03 2.98 4.18
C PRO A 21 -9.63 3.03 5.65
N LEU A 22 -8.92 4.08 6.03
CA LEU A 22 -8.43 4.21 7.39
C LEU A 22 -9.58 4.26 8.40
N GLU A 23 -10.72 4.79 8.00
CA GLU A 23 -11.92 4.83 8.83
C GLU A 23 -12.49 3.45 9.17
N ALA A 24 -12.13 2.43 8.38
CA ALA A 24 -12.53 1.04 8.64
C ALA A 24 -11.56 0.33 9.56
N CYS A 25 -10.52 1.00 10.03
CA CYS A 25 -9.51 0.46 10.93
C CYS A 25 -9.68 1.08 12.31
N LYS A 26 -9.56 0.24 13.33
CA LYS A 26 -9.65 0.68 14.72
C LYS A 26 -8.26 0.73 15.34
N GLY A 27 -8.13 1.46 16.44
CA GLY A 27 -6.88 1.53 17.17
C GLY A 27 -5.80 2.39 16.52
N ILE A 28 -6.14 3.07 15.42
CA ILE A 28 -5.24 4.00 14.77
C ILE A 28 -5.65 5.41 15.18
N LEU A 29 -4.79 6.05 15.93
CA LEU A 29 -5.02 7.42 16.35
C LEU A 29 -4.31 8.37 15.39
N TYR A 30 -4.90 9.53 15.17
CA TYR A 30 -4.37 10.49 14.21
C TYR A 30 -2.99 11.03 14.56
N LEU A 31 -2.62 11.00 15.82
CA LEU A 31 -1.28 11.41 16.26
C LEU A 31 -0.50 10.19 16.68
N VAL A 32 -0.46 9.22 15.82
CA VAL A 32 0.01 7.89 16.18
C VAL A 32 1.50 7.87 16.48
N PRO A 33 1.87 7.30 17.62
CA PRO A 33 3.26 6.96 17.85
C PRO A 33 3.68 5.86 16.86
N LYS A 34 4.97 5.67 16.73
CA LYS A 34 5.52 4.61 15.91
C LYS A 34 4.92 3.26 16.30
N LEU A 35 4.35 2.55 15.33
CA LEU A 35 3.80 1.22 15.53
C LEU A 35 4.80 0.17 15.07
N VAL A 36 4.88 -0.93 15.82
CA VAL A 36 5.64 -2.11 15.41
C VAL A 36 4.69 -3.22 15.00
N SER A 37 3.56 -3.33 15.68
CA SER A 37 2.54 -4.33 15.39
C SER A 37 1.15 -3.76 15.60
N MET A 38 0.16 -4.44 15.04
CA MET A 38 -1.24 -4.06 15.10
C MET A 38 -2.09 -5.31 15.16
N ALA A 39 -3.17 -5.27 15.95
CA ALA A 39 -4.05 -6.43 16.05
C ALA A 39 -4.90 -6.59 14.78
N LYS A 40 -4.97 -7.81 14.27
CA LYS A 40 -5.78 -8.13 13.10
C LYS A 40 -7.24 -7.74 13.29
N ALA A 41 -7.76 -7.87 14.51
CA ALA A 41 -9.14 -7.51 14.82
C ALA A 41 -9.44 -6.02 14.61
N ASN A 42 -8.41 -5.18 14.57
CA ASN A 42 -8.59 -3.75 14.34
C ASN A 42 -8.75 -3.39 12.87
N ILE A 43 -8.62 -4.36 11.98
CA ILE A 43 -8.72 -4.15 10.53
C ILE A 43 -9.96 -4.87 10.02
N THR A 44 -10.81 -4.14 9.32
CA THR A 44 -11.99 -4.74 8.68
C THR A 44 -11.58 -5.24 7.31
N LEU A 45 -11.25 -6.53 7.22
CA LEU A 45 -10.67 -7.11 5.99
C LEU A 45 -11.62 -7.04 4.79
N GLY A 46 -12.92 -7.08 5.03
CA GLY A 46 -13.91 -7.01 3.95
C GLY A 46 -14.18 -5.60 3.44
N ALA A 47 -13.53 -4.58 3.99
CA ALA A 47 -13.78 -3.19 3.65
C ALA A 47 -12.81 -2.65 2.57
N SER A 48 -12.05 -3.51 1.91
CA SER A 48 -11.12 -3.10 0.85
C SER A 48 -11.86 -2.35 -0.26
N VAL A 49 -11.38 -1.15 -0.60
CA VAL A 49 -11.92 -0.39 -1.72
C VAL A 49 -11.24 -0.78 -3.03
N LEU A 50 -10.09 -1.41 -2.96
CA LEU A 50 -9.39 -1.95 -4.11
C LEU A 50 -8.49 -3.09 -3.61
N SER A 51 -8.45 -4.18 -4.36
CA SER A 51 -7.63 -5.35 -4.02
C SER A 51 -6.86 -5.81 -5.25
N LEU A 52 -5.56 -5.98 -5.13
CA LEU A 52 -4.68 -6.46 -6.20
C LEU A 52 -4.05 -7.76 -5.74
N ALA A 53 -4.16 -8.81 -6.53
CA ALA A 53 -3.67 -10.12 -6.15
C ALA A 53 -3.02 -10.86 -7.32
N MET A 54 -2.10 -11.77 -7.00
CA MET A 54 -1.41 -12.59 -8.00
C MET A 54 -2.19 -13.86 -8.36
N ASP A 55 -3.17 -14.23 -7.55
CA ASP A 55 -3.90 -15.49 -7.71
C ASP A 55 -5.30 -15.34 -8.31
N GLY A 56 -5.62 -14.16 -8.81
CA GLY A 56 -6.91 -13.87 -9.41
C GLY A 56 -8.04 -13.61 -8.43
N THR A 57 -7.76 -13.52 -7.15
CA THR A 57 -8.80 -13.25 -6.13
C THR A 57 -9.08 -11.78 -5.92
N GLY A 58 -8.26 -10.89 -6.47
CA GLY A 58 -8.42 -9.45 -6.32
C GLY A 58 -9.20 -8.82 -7.47
N ASP A 59 -9.39 -7.52 -7.37
CA ASP A 59 -10.01 -6.72 -8.43
C ASP A 59 -9.10 -6.60 -9.65
N GLY A 60 -7.80 -6.52 -9.40
CA GLY A 60 -6.79 -6.49 -10.44
C GLY A 60 -5.81 -7.63 -10.27
N ASP A 61 -5.24 -8.08 -11.38
CA ASP A 61 -4.27 -9.17 -11.39
C ASP A 61 -2.87 -8.62 -11.45
N MET A 62 -2.04 -8.98 -10.47
CA MET A 62 -0.61 -8.65 -10.48
C MET A 62 0.17 -9.83 -11.06
N ASP A 63 1.13 -9.52 -11.94
CA ASP A 63 2.00 -10.54 -12.53
C ASP A 63 3.26 -10.75 -11.69
N ALA A 64 3.59 -9.78 -10.87
CA ALA A 64 4.78 -9.82 -10.02
C ALA A 64 4.50 -9.13 -8.69
N SER A 65 5.34 -9.42 -7.72
CA SER A 65 5.24 -8.79 -6.40
C SER A 65 5.47 -7.28 -6.49
N PRO A 66 4.82 -6.49 -5.63
CA PRO A 66 4.95 -5.04 -5.66
C PRO A 66 6.34 -4.59 -5.20
N SER A 67 6.70 -3.36 -5.54
CA SER A 67 7.92 -2.73 -5.03
C SER A 67 7.56 -1.66 -4.01
N LEU A 68 8.45 -1.48 -3.04
CA LEU A 68 8.31 -0.45 -2.02
C LEU A 68 9.56 0.40 -1.95
N SER A 69 9.39 1.70 -2.04
CA SER A 69 10.46 2.67 -1.85
C SER A 69 10.15 3.46 -0.59
N THR A 70 11.12 3.56 0.30
CA THR A 70 10.94 4.30 1.56
C THR A 70 12.01 5.36 1.68
N ALA A 71 11.59 6.61 1.80
CA ALA A 71 12.46 7.74 2.03
C ALA A 71 12.23 8.26 3.45
N ASP A 72 13.30 8.40 4.20
CA ASP A 72 13.23 8.92 5.56
C ASP A 72 13.40 10.43 5.56
N LYS A 73 12.56 11.12 6.31
CA LYS A 73 12.58 12.57 6.44
C LYS A 73 12.50 12.96 7.89
N ASP A 74 13.24 14.02 8.26
CA ASP A 74 13.11 14.61 9.58
C ASP A 74 11.95 15.60 9.58
N ALA A 75 11.16 15.55 10.64
CA ALA A 75 10.03 16.44 10.83
C ALA A 75 10.10 17.05 12.22
N VAL A 76 9.29 18.07 12.46
CA VAL A 76 9.24 18.78 13.75
C VAL A 76 8.96 17.80 14.90
N TYR A 77 8.16 16.78 14.66
CA TYR A 77 7.73 15.82 15.68
C TYR A 77 8.48 14.48 15.61
N GLY A 78 9.62 14.45 14.94
CA GLY A 78 10.40 13.24 14.81
C GLY A 78 10.56 12.79 13.37
N ARG A 79 11.02 11.57 13.18
CA ARG A 79 11.26 11.05 11.83
C ARG A 79 9.98 10.54 11.20
N ILE A 80 9.82 10.87 9.92
CA ILE A 80 8.71 10.42 9.09
C ILE A 80 9.28 9.58 7.97
N HIS A 81 8.58 8.51 7.62
CA HIS A 81 8.89 7.67 6.47
C HIS A 81 7.90 7.96 5.36
N GLN A 82 8.40 8.23 4.17
CA GLN A 82 7.55 8.34 2.99
C GLN A 82 7.63 7.03 2.22
N HIS A 83 6.52 6.32 2.17
CA HIS A 83 6.42 5.05 1.45
C HIS A 83 5.81 5.28 0.08
N THR A 84 6.43 4.70 -0.93
CA THR A 84 5.89 4.66 -2.29
C THR A 84 5.73 3.20 -2.67
N LEU A 85 4.50 2.73 -2.72
CA LEU A 85 4.17 1.35 -3.08
C LEU A 85 3.73 1.33 -4.53
N GLN A 86 4.37 0.50 -5.34
CA GLN A 86 4.06 0.36 -6.75
C GLN A 86 3.68 -1.07 -7.08
N CYS A 87 2.53 -1.22 -7.72
CA CYS A 87 2.04 -2.51 -8.18
C CYS A 87 1.82 -2.44 -9.69
N VAL A 88 2.25 -3.47 -10.40
CA VAL A 88 2.01 -3.59 -11.83
C VAL A 88 0.87 -4.56 -12.05
N VAL A 89 -0.19 -4.08 -12.69
CA VAL A 89 -1.40 -4.84 -12.94
C VAL A 89 -1.43 -5.24 -14.41
N THR A 90 -1.69 -6.49 -14.68
CA THR A 90 -1.73 -7.05 -16.03
C THR A 90 -3.12 -7.53 -16.45
N GLY A 91 -4.09 -7.44 -15.56
CA GLY A 91 -5.48 -7.81 -15.85
C GLY A 91 -6.45 -7.13 -14.91
N GLY A 92 -7.73 -7.12 -15.26
CA GLY A 92 -8.76 -6.47 -14.46
C GLY A 92 -8.77 -4.96 -14.58
N PHE A 93 -8.27 -4.40 -15.67
CA PHE A 93 -8.09 -2.96 -15.83
C PHE A 93 -9.35 -2.13 -15.62
N ASP A 94 -10.48 -2.58 -16.13
CA ASP A 94 -11.73 -1.82 -16.02
C ASP A 94 -12.17 -1.72 -14.56
N THR A 95 -12.07 -2.81 -13.81
CA THR A 95 -12.43 -2.83 -12.40
C THR A 95 -11.48 -1.95 -11.58
N VAL A 96 -10.19 -1.99 -11.88
CA VAL A 96 -9.20 -1.17 -11.20
C VAL A 96 -9.47 0.31 -11.46
N ARG A 97 -9.73 0.70 -12.71
CA ARG A 97 -10.06 2.09 -13.05
C ARG A 97 -11.29 2.57 -12.29
N GLU A 98 -12.33 1.74 -12.27
CA GLU A 98 -13.58 2.08 -11.60
C GLU A 98 -13.37 2.28 -10.10
N LYS A 99 -12.60 1.40 -9.46
CA LYS A 99 -12.37 1.47 -8.02
C LYS A 99 -11.30 2.48 -7.61
N ALA A 100 -10.43 2.87 -8.53
CA ALA A 100 -9.38 3.84 -8.24
C ALA A 100 -9.93 5.17 -7.73
N ASP A 101 -11.08 5.60 -8.23
CA ASP A 101 -11.72 6.83 -7.80
C ASP A 101 -12.06 6.81 -6.32
N ASN A 102 -12.35 5.64 -5.77
CA ASN A 102 -12.67 5.50 -4.35
C ASN A 102 -11.41 5.59 -3.47
N VAL A 103 -10.24 5.36 -4.03
CA VAL A 103 -8.97 5.41 -3.31
C VAL A 103 -8.35 6.80 -3.33
N GLU A 104 -8.50 7.53 -4.44
CA GLU A 104 -7.77 8.78 -4.70
C GLU A 104 -7.91 9.86 -3.63
N ASN A 105 -9.06 9.98 -3.02
CA ASN A 105 -9.31 11.04 -2.04
C ASN A 105 -9.53 10.50 -0.64
N THR A 106 -9.03 9.31 -0.37
CA THR A 106 -9.25 8.63 0.90
C THR A 106 -7.93 8.20 1.49
N ASP A 107 -7.75 8.41 2.79
CA ASP A 107 -6.62 7.82 3.48
C ASP A 107 -6.83 6.31 3.57
N VAL A 108 -5.87 5.56 3.09
CA VAL A 108 -5.97 4.11 3.06
C VAL A 108 -4.76 3.45 3.70
N LEU A 109 -5.02 2.36 4.39
CA LEU A 109 -4.00 1.46 4.89
C LEU A 109 -3.73 0.44 3.78
N ALA A 110 -2.46 0.21 3.46
CA ALA A 110 -2.11 -0.84 2.52
C ALA A 110 -1.83 -2.13 3.29
N LEU A 111 -2.72 -3.11 3.16
CA LEU A 111 -2.56 -4.41 3.80
C LEU A 111 -1.86 -5.36 2.83
N LEU A 112 -0.71 -5.84 3.24
CA LEU A 112 0.12 -6.74 2.43
C LEU A 112 -0.06 -8.16 2.93
N THR A 113 -0.52 -9.06 2.06
CA THR A 113 -0.63 -10.49 2.37
C THR A 113 0.60 -11.19 1.83
N MET A 114 1.34 -11.82 2.72
CA MET A 114 2.54 -12.55 2.36
C MET A 114 2.17 -13.93 1.83
N ARG A 115 3.11 -14.56 1.13
CA ARG A 115 2.90 -15.88 0.55
C ARG A 115 2.60 -16.95 1.58
N ASP A 116 3.14 -16.82 2.79
CA ASP A 116 2.90 -17.77 3.88
C ASP A 116 1.63 -17.46 4.69
N GLY A 117 0.89 -16.43 4.30
CA GLY A 117 -0.33 -16.01 4.99
C GLY A 117 -0.13 -14.93 6.02
N GLU A 118 1.09 -14.54 6.32
CA GLU A 118 1.34 -13.43 7.24
C GLU A 118 0.83 -12.12 6.65
N LEU A 119 0.41 -11.23 7.53
CA LEU A 119 -0.11 -9.92 7.15
C LEU A 119 0.80 -8.82 7.66
N LYS A 120 1.05 -7.83 6.82
CA LYS A 120 1.77 -6.63 7.17
C LYS A 120 1.02 -5.43 6.62
N ALA A 121 1.30 -4.25 7.14
CA ALA A 121 0.58 -3.05 6.73
C ALA A 121 1.48 -1.84 6.65
N LEU A 122 1.11 -0.93 5.75
CA LEU A 122 1.64 0.43 5.70
C LEU A 122 0.53 1.35 6.23
N VAL A 123 0.80 2.05 7.32
CA VAL A 123 -0.18 2.88 8.01
C VAL A 123 0.12 4.35 7.78
N PRO A 124 -0.78 5.12 7.14
CA PRO A 124 -0.52 6.51 6.80
C PRO A 124 -0.79 7.48 7.94
N LEU A 125 -0.15 8.64 7.87
CA LEU A 125 -0.58 9.81 8.60
C LEU A 125 -1.80 10.42 7.90
N PRO A 126 -2.67 11.14 8.63
CA PRO A 126 -3.85 11.73 8.02
C PRO A 126 -3.52 12.67 6.86
N ASN A 127 -4.30 12.60 5.80
CA ASN A 127 -4.23 13.48 4.63
C ASN A 127 -2.88 13.44 3.90
N THR A 128 -2.17 12.32 3.98
CA THR A 128 -0.88 12.17 3.30
C THR A 128 -0.91 11.19 2.13
N CYS A 129 -2.00 10.45 1.96
CA CYS A 129 -2.10 9.47 0.89
C CYS A 129 -2.30 10.14 -0.46
N SER A 130 -1.53 9.70 -1.44
CA SER A 130 -1.68 10.07 -2.84
C SER A 130 -1.71 8.81 -3.66
N PHE A 131 -2.75 8.64 -4.47
CA PHE A 131 -2.97 7.45 -5.27
C PHE A 131 -3.01 7.83 -6.75
N ALA A 132 -2.27 7.10 -7.56
CA ALA A 132 -2.22 7.36 -8.99
C ALA A 132 -2.23 6.06 -9.77
N VAL A 133 -2.91 6.08 -10.91
CA VAL A 133 -2.97 4.96 -11.84
C VAL A 133 -2.51 5.46 -13.20
N SER A 134 -1.55 4.76 -13.80
CA SER A 134 -1.09 5.06 -15.15
C SER A 134 -1.05 3.79 -15.98
N GLU A 135 -1.27 3.91 -17.28
CA GLU A 135 -1.30 2.77 -18.19
C GLU A 135 -0.18 2.87 -19.20
N SER A 136 0.37 1.72 -19.59
CA SER A 136 1.39 1.61 -20.61
C SER A 136 1.01 0.54 -21.62
N TYR A 137 1.25 0.83 -22.91
CA TYR A 137 0.98 -0.07 -24.01
C TYR A 137 2.27 -0.46 -24.74
N ALA A 138 3.39 -0.45 -24.03
CA ALA A 138 4.68 -0.74 -24.64
C ALA A 138 4.79 -2.18 -25.13
N ASP A 139 5.44 -2.38 -26.27
CA ASP A 139 5.76 -3.71 -26.85
C ASP A 139 4.55 -4.63 -26.97
N LEU A 140 3.40 -4.08 -27.37
CA LEU A 140 2.14 -4.80 -27.51
C LEU A 140 1.62 -5.36 -26.20
N ALA A 141 2.22 -4.99 -25.07
CA ALA A 141 1.74 -5.35 -23.76
C ALA A 141 0.97 -4.18 -23.14
N HIS A 142 -0.17 -4.48 -22.55
CA HIS A 142 -0.94 -3.50 -21.79
C HIS A 142 -0.73 -3.77 -20.32
N THR A 143 -0.14 -2.81 -19.63
CA THR A 143 0.04 -2.88 -18.18
C THR A 143 -0.47 -1.61 -17.53
N MET A 144 -0.84 -1.72 -16.25
CA MET A 144 -1.30 -0.60 -15.45
C MET A 144 -0.42 -0.50 -14.22
N ASN A 145 0.14 0.67 -13.98
CA ASN A 145 0.93 0.92 -12.78
C ASN A 145 0.06 1.61 -11.74
N VAL A 146 -0.08 0.99 -10.59
CA VAL A 146 -0.83 1.53 -9.46
C VAL A 146 0.16 1.96 -8.40
N GLU A 147 0.14 3.23 -8.05
CA GLU A 147 1.09 3.80 -7.11
C GLU A 147 0.37 4.45 -5.94
N LEU A 148 0.77 4.09 -4.73
CA LEU A 148 0.30 4.73 -3.51
C LEU A 148 1.49 5.35 -2.79
N VAL A 149 1.41 6.66 -2.54
CA VAL A 149 2.41 7.38 -1.77
C VAL A 149 1.78 7.82 -0.46
N MET A 150 2.44 7.56 0.65
CA MET A 150 1.97 7.98 1.96
C MET A 150 3.13 8.40 2.84
N GLN A 151 2.84 9.26 3.82
CA GLN A 151 3.76 9.52 4.90
C GLN A 151 3.32 8.74 6.12
N SER A 152 4.28 8.18 6.85
CA SER A 152 3.99 7.33 7.99
C SER A 152 5.03 7.56 9.09
N ARG A 153 4.61 7.42 10.34
CA ARG A 153 5.55 7.39 11.46
C ARG A 153 6.16 6.02 11.66
N SER A 154 5.61 5.04 10.97
CA SER A 154 6.01 3.64 11.13
C SER A 154 6.60 3.10 9.84
N ARG A 155 7.51 2.16 9.96
CA ARG A 155 7.91 1.30 8.86
C ARG A 155 6.79 0.29 8.62
N ILE A 156 7.07 -0.80 7.93
CA ILE A 156 6.07 -1.85 7.74
C ILE A 156 5.66 -2.39 9.11
N VAL A 157 4.35 -2.41 9.37
CA VAL A 157 3.77 -2.85 10.63
C VAL A 157 3.35 -4.31 10.49
N SER A 158 3.67 -5.13 11.49
CA SER A 158 3.21 -6.52 11.52
C SER A 158 1.77 -6.59 12.03
N ILE A 159 0.96 -7.46 11.42
CA ILE A 159 -0.43 -7.68 11.83
C ILE A 159 -0.50 -9.02 12.57
N GLU A 160 -1.00 -8.98 13.77
CA GLU A 160 -1.05 -10.16 14.64
C GLU A 160 -2.47 -10.63 14.96
#